data_32232cffd18c50b96208d68b4d0968e7
#
_entry.id   32232cffd18c50b96208d68b4d0968e7
#
_cell.length_a   1.000
_cell.length_b   1.000
_cell.length_c   1.000
_cell.angle_alpha   90.00
_cell.angle_beta   90.00
_cell.angle_gamma   90.00
#
_symmetry.space_group_name_H-M   'P 1'
#
loop_
_entity.id
_entity.type
_entity.pdbx_description
1 polymer ?
#
loop_
_entity_poly.entity_id
_entity_poly.type
_entity_poly.pdbx_seq_one_letter_code
_entity_poly.pdbx_strand_id
1 'polypeptide(L)'
;MPNKATTTSCSAFRTLDSEEANLHSFHDHLVNSASIIALVGAGLSAASGLSTFQGIGGLWRSYDPTTLATPEAFASNPELVWQFYSHRRHCATLAQPNLAHHALAEASRRKPGLLTLSQNIDDLSERAGHPQEQILHLHGSLFQSRCVDSQNCGYSRSGMAESSQMQRTRDISGPYTSPDPPFQTLPTCPNCTRLLRPGVVWFGEPLPREVLAGIRNWFDSYAKVDLMLVIGTSAQVYPAAGYINVARLKGARICVVNTDRDHESNGGLHEDDWFFQGDAAVILPTLLQPFLGLQGFTESL
;
A
#
# COMPACT_ATOMS: atom_id res chain seq x y z
N MET A 1 -41.53 0.26 44.39
CA MET A 1 -40.64 -0.07 43.26
C MET A 1 -40.00 1.21 42.78
N PRO A 2 -38.69 1.42 42.97
CA PRO A 2 -38.00 2.61 42.46
C PRO A 2 -37.42 2.36 41.08
N ASN A 3 -37.56 3.34 40.21
CA ASN A 3 -37.08 3.45 38.84
C ASN A 3 -35.56 3.21 38.74
N LYS A 4 -35.15 2.31 37.83
CA LYS A 4 -33.80 2.26 37.34
C LYS A 4 -33.60 3.35 36.26
N ALA A 5 -32.93 4.42 36.63
CA ALA A 5 -32.45 5.44 35.71
C ALA A 5 -31.28 4.86 34.89
N THR A 6 -31.40 4.97 33.61
CA THR A 6 -30.45 4.55 32.57
C THR A 6 -29.14 5.37 32.64
N THR A 7 -28.03 4.74 33.02
CA THR A 7 -26.67 5.32 33.05
C THR A 7 -25.93 5.06 31.71
N THR A 8 -26.56 5.34 30.57
CA THR A 8 -25.94 5.05 29.27
C THR A 8 -25.31 6.27 28.58
N SER A 9 -25.40 7.48 29.12
CA SER A 9 -24.96 8.69 28.40
C SER A 9 -23.53 9.17 28.71
N CYS A 10 -22.91 8.70 29.80
CA CYS A 10 -21.61 9.27 30.23
C CYS A 10 -20.37 8.66 29.57
N SER A 11 -20.44 7.44 29.05
CA SER A 11 -19.31 6.79 28.40
C SER A 11 -19.15 7.23 26.93
N ALA A 12 -20.23 7.48 26.22
CA ALA A 12 -20.21 7.94 24.83
C ALA A 12 -19.66 9.36 24.68
N PHE A 13 -19.98 10.26 25.60
CA PHE A 13 -19.46 11.63 25.61
C PHE A 13 -17.96 11.69 25.91
N ARG A 14 -17.43 10.84 26.80
CA ARG A 14 -15.98 10.80 27.09
C ARG A 14 -15.14 10.23 25.94
N THR A 15 -15.69 9.34 25.12
CA THR A 15 -15.00 8.80 23.96
C THR A 15 -14.94 9.80 22.80
N LEU A 16 -16.00 10.56 22.54
CA LEU A 16 -16.03 11.60 21.51
C LEU A 16 -15.05 12.73 21.83
N ASP A 17 -15.07 13.25 23.07
CA ASP A 17 -14.12 14.29 23.51
C ASP A 17 -12.66 13.84 23.38
N SER A 18 -12.36 12.54 23.58
CA SER A 18 -11.01 11.99 23.45
C SER A 18 -10.58 11.83 21.98
N GLU A 19 -11.49 11.48 21.09
CA GLU A 19 -11.21 11.34 19.65
C GLU A 19 -10.98 12.71 18.99
N GLU A 20 -11.78 13.71 19.34
CA GLU A 20 -11.60 15.09 18.88
C GLU A 20 -10.28 15.69 19.41
N ALA A 21 -9.92 15.45 20.67
CA ALA A 21 -8.67 15.90 21.25
C ALA A 21 -7.46 15.24 20.57
N ASN A 22 -7.55 13.94 20.24
CA ASN A 22 -6.52 13.22 19.48
C ASN A 22 -6.36 13.78 18.08
N LEU A 23 -7.46 14.04 17.38
CA LEU A 23 -7.44 14.61 16.04
C LEU A 23 -6.81 16.01 16.05
N HIS A 24 -7.21 16.85 17.01
CA HIS A 24 -6.63 18.20 17.15
C HIS A 24 -5.12 18.16 17.42
N SER A 25 -4.71 17.33 18.40
CA SER A 25 -3.27 17.09 18.68
C SER A 25 -2.49 16.60 17.47
N PHE A 26 -3.09 15.71 16.67
CA PHE A 26 -2.49 15.24 15.44
C PHE A 26 -2.36 16.36 14.40
N HIS A 27 -3.42 17.16 14.18
CA HIS A 27 -3.42 18.27 13.23
C HIS A 27 -2.35 19.31 13.59
N ASP A 28 -2.25 19.68 14.87
CA ASP A 28 -1.22 20.61 15.35
C ASP A 28 0.19 20.09 15.05
N HIS A 29 0.43 18.80 15.28
CA HIS A 29 1.71 18.18 14.97
C HIS A 29 1.95 18.11 13.46
N LEU A 30 0.96 17.69 12.67
CA LEU A 30 1.04 17.56 11.22
C LEU A 30 1.40 18.87 10.52
N VAL A 31 0.76 19.97 10.91
CA VAL A 31 1.01 21.30 10.32
C VAL A 31 2.46 21.75 10.56
N ASN A 32 2.98 21.46 11.74
CA ASN A 32 4.34 21.82 12.14
C ASN A 32 5.42 20.83 11.66
N SER A 33 5.02 19.69 11.08
CA SER A 33 5.96 18.69 10.56
C SER A 33 6.56 19.12 9.23
N ALA A 34 7.88 19.16 9.15
CA ALA A 34 8.63 19.45 7.92
C ALA A 34 9.02 18.16 7.18
N SER A 35 9.31 17.10 7.92
CA SER A 35 9.76 15.80 7.42
C SER A 35 8.74 14.71 7.81
N ILE A 36 8.03 14.21 6.80
CA ILE A 36 6.96 13.23 6.98
C ILE A 36 7.27 12.00 6.13
N ILE A 37 7.17 10.82 6.69
CA ILE A 37 7.28 9.58 5.93
C ILE A 37 6.00 8.76 6.12
N ALA A 38 5.46 8.22 5.03
CA ALA A 38 4.27 7.37 5.05
C ALA A 38 4.64 5.96 4.60
N LEU A 39 4.28 4.94 5.37
CA LEU A 39 4.31 3.53 4.96
C LEU A 39 2.89 3.09 4.68
N VAL A 40 2.60 2.76 3.42
CA VAL A 40 1.26 2.35 3.01
C VAL A 40 1.23 0.89 2.60
N GLY A 41 0.16 0.20 2.97
CA GLY A 41 -0.08 -1.20 2.63
C GLY A 41 -1.44 -1.43 1.97
N ALA A 42 -1.81 -2.70 1.80
CA ALA A 42 -2.99 -3.10 1.03
C ALA A 42 -4.32 -2.55 1.57
N GLY A 43 -4.39 -2.20 2.86
CA GLY A 43 -5.57 -1.55 3.45
C GLY A 43 -5.87 -0.17 2.84
N LEU A 44 -4.88 0.53 2.26
CA LEU A 44 -5.11 1.76 1.51
C LEU A 44 -6.01 1.52 0.29
N SER A 45 -5.87 0.35 -0.36
CA SER A 45 -6.58 -0.02 -1.60
C SER A 45 -7.82 -0.90 -1.35
N ALA A 46 -8.11 -1.27 -0.10
CA ALA A 46 -9.21 -2.16 0.25
C ALA A 46 -10.58 -1.57 -0.16
N ALA A 47 -10.82 -0.28 0.11
CA ALA A 47 -12.04 0.43 -0.29
C ALA A 47 -12.16 0.61 -1.82
N SER A 48 -11.09 0.39 -2.58
CA SER A 48 -11.10 0.33 -4.04
C SER A 48 -11.48 -1.06 -4.59
N GLY A 49 -11.81 -2.01 -3.71
CA GLY A 49 -12.21 -3.38 -4.06
C GLY A 49 -11.04 -4.34 -4.27
N LEU A 50 -9.81 -3.96 -3.91
CA LEU A 50 -8.65 -4.85 -4.00
C LEU A 50 -8.49 -5.67 -2.72
N SER A 51 -8.32 -6.99 -2.87
CA SER A 51 -8.10 -7.89 -1.75
C SER A 51 -6.79 -7.60 -1.04
N THR A 52 -6.83 -7.57 0.29
CA THR A 52 -5.64 -7.54 1.13
C THR A 52 -4.98 -8.92 1.17
N PHE A 53 -3.67 -9.00 1.45
CA PHE A 53 -2.95 -10.27 1.56
C PHE A 53 -3.34 -11.08 2.82
N GLN A 54 -3.96 -10.43 3.81
CA GLN A 54 -4.41 -11.03 5.05
C GLN A 54 -5.91 -10.79 5.21
N GLY A 55 -6.66 -11.76 5.71
CA GLY A 55 -8.09 -11.65 5.99
C GLY A 55 -8.98 -12.66 5.25
N ILE A 56 -10.28 -12.57 5.50
CA ILE A 56 -11.31 -13.40 4.87
C ILE A 56 -11.34 -13.07 3.37
N GLY A 57 -10.97 -14.04 2.53
CA GLY A 57 -10.85 -13.87 1.07
C GLY A 57 -9.41 -13.80 0.55
N GLY A 58 -8.40 -14.02 1.41
CA GLY A 58 -6.98 -14.03 1.03
C GLY A 58 -6.57 -15.15 0.08
N LEU A 59 -7.38 -16.22 -0.10
CA LEU A 59 -7.07 -17.29 -1.05
C LEU A 59 -7.42 -16.85 -2.48
N TRP A 60 -6.47 -17.05 -3.39
CA TRP A 60 -6.75 -17.00 -4.82
C TRP A 60 -6.98 -18.42 -5.34
N ARG A 61 -8.20 -18.74 -5.77
CA ARG A 61 -8.67 -20.12 -5.98
C ARG A 61 -8.49 -20.93 -4.68
N SER A 62 -7.62 -21.94 -4.67
CA SER A 62 -7.26 -22.74 -3.47
C SER A 62 -5.86 -22.44 -2.93
N TYR A 63 -5.19 -21.40 -3.48
CA TYR A 63 -3.80 -21.08 -3.13
C TYR A 63 -3.71 -19.88 -2.18
N ASP A 64 -2.80 -19.97 -1.24
CA ASP A 64 -2.36 -18.81 -0.47
C ASP A 64 -1.49 -17.92 -1.37
N PRO A 65 -1.84 -16.62 -1.56
CA PRO A 65 -1.06 -15.69 -2.36
C PRO A 65 0.42 -15.61 -1.97
N THR A 66 0.73 -15.80 -0.69
CA THR A 66 2.12 -15.75 -0.20
C THR A 66 2.96 -16.92 -0.74
N THR A 67 2.35 -18.08 -0.97
CA THR A 67 3.04 -19.24 -1.56
C THR A 67 3.30 -19.07 -3.04
N LEU A 68 2.48 -18.30 -3.76
CA LEU A 68 2.65 -18.02 -5.19
C LEU A 68 3.62 -16.85 -5.43
N ALA A 69 3.79 -15.99 -4.45
CA ALA A 69 4.68 -14.81 -4.54
C ALA A 69 6.12 -15.16 -4.13
N THR A 70 6.69 -16.20 -4.69
CA THR A 70 8.05 -16.67 -4.40
C THR A 70 8.82 -17.05 -5.69
N PRO A 71 10.16 -16.93 -5.71
CA PRO A 71 10.99 -17.41 -6.81
C PRO A 71 10.80 -18.91 -7.07
N GLU A 72 10.64 -19.70 -6.01
CA GLU A 72 10.47 -21.16 -6.06
C GLU A 72 9.16 -21.55 -6.75
N ALA A 73 8.06 -20.85 -6.43
CA ALA A 73 6.78 -21.07 -7.10
C ALA A 73 6.89 -20.79 -8.60
N PHE A 74 7.56 -19.71 -8.98
CA PHE A 74 7.77 -19.38 -10.39
C PHE A 74 8.68 -20.37 -11.10
N ALA A 75 9.72 -20.85 -10.46
CA ALA A 75 10.60 -21.88 -11.03
C ALA A 75 9.87 -23.22 -11.23
N SER A 76 8.96 -23.56 -10.32
CA SER A 76 8.18 -24.80 -10.36
C SER A 76 7.01 -24.74 -11.34
N ASN A 77 6.25 -23.65 -11.33
CA ASN A 77 5.08 -23.47 -12.20
C ASN A 77 4.91 -22.00 -12.62
N PRO A 78 5.69 -21.54 -13.61
CA PRO A 78 5.64 -20.16 -14.07
C PRO A 78 4.29 -19.77 -14.66
N GLU A 79 3.56 -20.73 -15.23
CA GLU A 79 2.22 -20.49 -15.79
C GLU A 79 1.22 -20.13 -14.68
N LEU A 80 1.15 -20.89 -13.59
CA LEU A 80 0.27 -20.62 -12.46
C LEU A 80 0.57 -19.24 -11.83
N VAL A 81 1.84 -18.90 -11.68
CA VAL A 81 2.24 -17.60 -11.14
C VAL A 81 1.84 -16.46 -12.09
N TRP A 82 2.00 -16.65 -13.41
CA TRP A 82 1.53 -15.66 -14.38
C TRP A 82 0.01 -15.50 -14.36
N GLN A 83 -0.76 -16.58 -14.23
CA GLN A 83 -2.23 -16.52 -14.09
C GLN A 83 -2.61 -15.72 -12.85
N PHE A 84 -1.97 -15.99 -11.71
CA PHE A 84 -2.20 -15.25 -10.47
C PHE A 84 -1.94 -13.75 -10.64
N TYR A 85 -0.79 -13.36 -11.19
CA TYR A 85 -0.46 -11.95 -11.37
C TYR A 85 -1.26 -11.26 -12.49
N SER A 86 -1.67 -11.99 -13.51
CA SER A 86 -2.56 -11.47 -14.57
C SER A 86 -3.94 -11.16 -14.01
N HIS A 87 -4.48 -12.03 -13.16
CA HIS A 87 -5.72 -11.77 -12.44
C HIS A 87 -5.61 -10.52 -11.54
N ARG A 88 -4.57 -10.43 -10.73
CA ARG A 88 -4.35 -9.25 -9.87
C ARG A 88 -4.22 -7.95 -10.67
N ARG A 89 -3.50 -7.99 -11.79
CA ARG A 89 -3.38 -6.86 -12.71
C ARG A 89 -4.75 -6.44 -13.25
N HIS A 90 -5.55 -7.40 -13.67
CA HIS A 90 -6.90 -7.13 -14.16
C HIS A 90 -7.77 -6.46 -13.09
N CYS A 91 -7.81 -7.00 -11.87
CA CYS A 91 -8.52 -6.36 -10.76
C CYS A 91 -8.03 -4.93 -10.50
N ALA A 92 -6.70 -4.71 -10.48
CA ALA A 92 -6.12 -3.39 -10.29
C ALA A 92 -6.47 -2.42 -11.43
N THR A 93 -6.57 -2.90 -12.67
CA THR A 93 -6.98 -2.08 -13.83
C THR A 93 -8.43 -1.59 -13.70
N LEU A 94 -9.32 -2.42 -13.18
CA LEU A 94 -10.75 -2.09 -12.98
C LEU A 94 -10.97 -1.20 -11.74
N ALA A 95 -10.16 -1.37 -10.72
CA ALA A 95 -10.26 -0.59 -9.49
C ALA A 95 -10.00 0.91 -9.76
N GLN A 96 -10.64 1.76 -8.98
CA GLN A 96 -10.42 3.22 -9.01
C GLN A 96 -9.74 3.69 -7.73
N PRO A 97 -8.86 4.69 -7.79
CA PRO A 97 -8.36 5.33 -6.59
C PRO A 97 -9.51 5.80 -5.70
N ASN A 98 -9.39 5.59 -4.40
CA ASN A 98 -10.35 6.06 -3.40
C ASN A 98 -9.89 7.37 -2.75
N LEU A 99 -10.70 7.89 -1.85
CA LEU A 99 -10.45 9.17 -1.17
C LEU A 99 -9.11 9.22 -0.44
N ALA A 100 -8.63 8.10 0.12
CA ALA A 100 -7.32 8.07 0.78
C ALA A 100 -6.17 8.26 -0.19
N HIS A 101 -6.24 7.67 -1.39
CA HIS A 101 -5.23 7.88 -2.43
C HIS A 101 -5.17 9.34 -2.86
N HIS A 102 -6.33 9.97 -3.10
CA HIS A 102 -6.40 11.38 -3.48
C HIS A 102 -5.92 12.31 -2.37
N ALA A 103 -6.31 12.04 -1.12
CA ALA A 103 -5.86 12.82 0.04
C ALA A 103 -4.34 12.76 0.22
N LEU A 104 -3.75 11.57 0.12
CA LEU A 104 -2.31 11.39 0.25
C LEU A 104 -1.55 12.05 -0.91
N ALA A 105 -2.05 11.92 -2.14
CA ALA A 105 -1.49 12.57 -3.32
C ALA A 105 -1.50 14.10 -3.18
N GLU A 106 -2.60 14.69 -2.72
CA GLU A 106 -2.70 16.14 -2.50
C GLU A 106 -1.79 16.61 -1.36
N ALA A 107 -1.76 15.87 -0.24
CA ALA A 107 -0.84 16.17 0.86
C ALA A 107 0.61 16.14 0.40
N SER A 108 0.99 15.18 -0.44
CA SER A 108 2.35 15.07 -1.00
C SER A 108 2.68 16.28 -1.88
N ARG A 109 1.77 16.71 -2.76
CA ARG A 109 1.98 17.94 -3.57
C ARG A 109 2.22 19.18 -2.73
N ARG A 110 1.56 19.29 -1.58
CA ARG A 110 1.67 20.46 -0.69
C ARG A 110 2.82 20.38 0.32
N LYS A 111 3.34 19.19 0.56
CA LYS A 111 4.44 18.95 1.50
C LYS A 111 5.61 18.26 0.78
N PRO A 112 6.57 19.04 0.24
CA PRO A 112 7.76 18.48 -0.44
C PRO A 112 8.59 17.54 0.44
N GLY A 113 8.52 17.67 1.75
CA GLY A 113 9.18 16.79 2.72
C GLY A 113 8.41 15.50 3.04
N LEU A 114 7.27 15.24 2.37
CA LEU A 114 6.54 13.99 2.53
C LEU A 114 7.05 12.95 1.53
N LEU A 115 7.50 11.79 2.01
CA LEU A 115 7.84 10.63 1.20
C LEU A 115 6.91 9.47 1.52
N THR A 116 6.32 8.85 0.50
CA THR A 116 5.50 7.65 0.62
C THR A 116 6.29 6.40 0.25
N LEU A 117 6.39 5.46 1.18
CA LEU A 117 6.89 4.10 0.96
C LEU A 117 5.71 3.17 0.70
N SER A 118 5.49 2.81 -0.55
CA SER A 118 4.35 1.97 -0.92
C SER A 118 4.72 0.50 -0.97
N GLN A 119 4.01 -0.34 -0.22
CA GLN A 119 4.04 -1.79 -0.33
C GLN A 119 3.08 -2.29 -1.43
N ASN A 120 2.19 -1.40 -1.90
CA ASN A 120 1.21 -1.72 -2.93
C ASN A 120 1.85 -1.75 -4.31
N ILE A 121 1.29 -2.61 -5.16
CA ILE A 121 1.77 -2.88 -6.52
C ILE A 121 0.69 -2.56 -7.57
N ASP A 122 -0.41 -1.86 -7.18
CA ASP A 122 -1.67 -1.72 -7.90
C ASP A 122 -1.79 -0.46 -8.76
N ASP A 123 -0.82 0.46 -8.69
CA ASP A 123 -0.76 1.72 -9.46
C ASP A 123 -1.88 2.74 -9.10
N LEU A 124 -2.63 2.53 -8.01
CA LEU A 124 -3.72 3.43 -7.64
C LEU A 124 -3.21 4.78 -7.11
N SER A 125 -2.07 4.81 -6.45
CA SER A 125 -1.47 6.06 -5.96
C SER A 125 -1.08 6.97 -7.12
N GLU A 126 -0.44 6.43 -8.18
CA GLU A 126 -0.07 7.16 -9.38
C GLU A 126 -1.31 7.66 -10.13
N ARG A 127 -2.33 6.81 -10.24
CA ARG A 127 -3.60 7.16 -10.88
C ARG A 127 -4.38 8.23 -10.10
N ALA A 128 -4.15 8.34 -8.78
CA ALA A 128 -4.63 9.45 -7.96
C ALA A 128 -3.82 10.74 -8.15
N GLY A 129 -2.74 10.70 -8.94
CA GLY A 129 -1.86 11.86 -9.19
C GLY A 129 -0.83 12.09 -8.08
N HIS A 130 -0.40 11.04 -7.37
CA HIS A 130 0.72 11.16 -6.43
C HIS A 130 2.01 11.54 -7.16
N PRO A 131 2.77 12.55 -6.69
CA PRO A 131 4.04 12.93 -7.31
C PRO A 131 5.03 11.77 -7.34
N GLN A 132 5.59 11.49 -8.51
CA GLN A 132 6.48 10.32 -8.70
C GLN A 132 7.78 10.41 -7.88
N GLU A 133 8.27 11.62 -7.65
CA GLU A 133 9.46 11.90 -6.85
C GLU A 133 9.23 11.74 -5.34
N GLN A 134 7.97 11.63 -4.91
CA GLN A 134 7.57 11.50 -3.50
C GLN A 134 6.99 10.12 -3.16
N ILE A 135 7.11 9.14 -4.08
CA ILE A 135 6.67 7.77 -3.82
C ILE A 135 7.74 6.77 -4.24
N LEU A 136 8.00 5.80 -3.37
CA LEU A 136 8.91 4.68 -3.64
C LEU A 136 8.16 3.36 -3.49
N HIS A 137 8.12 2.58 -4.57
CA HIS A 137 7.47 1.27 -4.61
C HIS A 137 8.40 0.19 -4.08
N LEU A 138 8.19 -0.23 -2.84
CA LEU A 138 9.03 -1.23 -2.18
C LEU A 138 8.96 -2.59 -2.88
N HIS A 139 7.79 -2.95 -3.36
CA HIS A 139 7.52 -4.29 -3.89
C HIS A 139 7.33 -4.33 -5.43
N GLY A 140 7.73 -3.27 -6.14
CA GLY A 140 7.59 -3.19 -7.60
C GLY A 140 6.15 -2.88 -8.04
N SER A 141 5.76 -3.35 -9.24
CA SER A 141 4.44 -3.05 -9.82
C SER A 141 3.87 -4.23 -10.62
N LEU A 142 2.55 -4.39 -10.57
CA LEU A 142 1.78 -5.32 -11.42
C LEU A 142 1.92 -4.98 -12.92
N PHE A 143 2.21 -3.72 -13.22
CA PHE A 143 2.29 -3.19 -14.59
C PHE A 143 3.71 -3.23 -15.15
N GLN A 144 4.61 -3.91 -14.46
CA GLN A 144 5.96 -4.18 -14.93
C GLN A 144 6.17 -5.67 -15.18
N SER A 145 7.08 -5.96 -16.12
CA SER A 145 7.65 -7.29 -16.31
C SER A 145 9.16 -7.18 -16.42
N ARG A 146 9.87 -8.19 -15.92
CA ARG A 146 11.35 -8.23 -15.96
C ARG A 146 11.86 -9.60 -16.38
N CYS A 147 13.06 -9.64 -16.93
CA CYS A 147 13.73 -10.89 -17.23
C CYS A 147 14.03 -11.67 -15.94
N VAL A 148 13.86 -12.99 -15.99
CA VAL A 148 14.25 -13.88 -14.87
C VAL A 148 15.75 -13.80 -14.58
N ASP A 149 16.56 -13.51 -15.59
CA ASP A 149 18.01 -13.32 -15.50
C ASP A 149 18.33 -11.84 -15.23
N SER A 150 18.05 -11.40 -14.01
CA SER A 150 18.31 -10.01 -13.63
C SER A 150 19.80 -9.66 -13.52
N GLN A 151 20.67 -10.67 -13.34
CA GLN A 151 22.11 -10.45 -13.19
C GLN A 151 22.82 -10.19 -14.51
N ASN A 152 22.45 -10.95 -15.56
CA ASN A 152 23.15 -10.88 -16.85
C ASN A 152 22.37 -10.12 -17.93
N CYS A 153 21.04 -10.10 -17.85
CA CYS A 153 20.21 -9.46 -18.86
C CYS A 153 19.66 -8.10 -18.43
N GLY A 154 19.16 -8.00 -17.21
CA GLY A 154 18.62 -6.76 -16.65
C GLY A 154 17.41 -6.15 -17.38
N TYR A 155 16.84 -6.84 -18.38
CA TYR A 155 15.68 -6.32 -19.11
C TYR A 155 14.47 -6.13 -18.20
N SER A 156 13.92 -4.94 -18.24
CA SER A 156 12.66 -4.59 -17.58
C SER A 156 11.81 -3.76 -18.54
N ARG A 157 10.51 -3.94 -18.47
CA ARG A 157 9.54 -3.19 -19.25
C ARG A 157 8.43 -2.70 -18.36
N SER A 158 8.16 -1.40 -18.41
CA SER A 158 6.99 -0.75 -17.81
C SER A 158 5.93 -0.49 -18.88
N GLY A 159 4.65 -0.48 -18.46
CA GLY A 159 3.53 -0.15 -19.32
C GLY A 159 2.70 -1.35 -19.77
N MET A 160 1.46 -1.03 -20.17
CA MET A 160 0.41 -1.98 -20.59
C MET A 160 0.59 -2.50 -22.01
N ALA A 161 1.77 -2.72 -22.51
CA ALA A 161 1.87 -3.47 -23.75
C ALA A 161 1.56 -4.94 -23.44
N GLU A 162 0.29 -5.23 -23.33
CA GLU A 162 -0.19 -6.59 -23.47
C GLU A 162 0.36 -7.16 -24.78
N SER A 163 1.20 -8.17 -24.67
CA SER A 163 1.30 -9.08 -25.83
C SER A 163 -0.14 -9.52 -26.11
N SER A 164 -0.53 -9.55 -27.36
CA SER A 164 -1.84 -10.06 -27.82
C SER A 164 -2.16 -11.46 -27.26
N GLN A 165 -1.21 -12.11 -26.65
CA GLN A 165 -1.26 -13.40 -25.97
C GLN A 165 -1.74 -13.30 -24.51
N MET A 166 -1.54 -12.16 -23.80
CA MET A 166 -2.10 -11.93 -22.48
C MET A 166 -3.54 -11.41 -22.50
N GLN A 167 -4.06 -10.97 -23.64
CA GLN A 167 -5.43 -10.43 -23.79
C GLN A 167 -6.53 -11.50 -23.75
N ARG A 168 -6.20 -12.79 -23.74
CA ARG A 168 -7.19 -13.87 -23.79
C ARG A 168 -7.79 -14.27 -22.44
N THR A 169 -7.47 -13.62 -21.35
CA THR A 169 -8.17 -13.80 -20.06
C THR A 169 -9.41 -12.90 -19.93
N ARG A 170 -10.12 -12.69 -21.05
CA ARG A 170 -11.13 -11.63 -21.20
C ARG A 170 -12.51 -11.90 -20.61
N ASP A 171 -12.75 -13.00 -19.94
CA ASP A 171 -14.08 -13.27 -19.39
C ASP A 171 -14.01 -13.69 -17.92
N ILE A 172 -13.78 -12.69 -17.03
CA ILE A 172 -13.74 -12.90 -15.57
C ILE A 172 -14.99 -12.29 -14.90
N SER A 173 -16.07 -12.08 -15.63
CA SER A 173 -17.33 -11.54 -15.09
C SER A 173 -18.21 -12.57 -14.38
N GLY A 174 -17.77 -13.85 -14.31
CA GLY A 174 -18.48 -14.91 -13.62
C GLY A 174 -17.74 -15.45 -12.39
N PRO A 175 -18.45 -16.14 -11.45
CA PRO A 175 -17.76 -16.86 -10.40
C PRO A 175 -16.81 -17.87 -11.04
N TYR A 176 -15.53 -17.85 -10.60
CA TYR A 176 -14.46 -18.71 -11.12
C TYR A 176 -14.78 -20.21 -10.97
N THR A 177 -15.48 -20.78 -11.93
CA THR A 177 -15.86 -22.20 -11.96
C THR A 177 -15.11 -23.01 -13.02
N SER A 178 -14.28 -22.34 -13.85
CA SER A 178 -13.44 -23.01 -14.85
C SER A 178 -11.98 -22.61 -14.68
N PRO A 179 -11.03 -23.54 -14.86
CA PRO A 179 -9.62 -23.16 -14.98
C PRO A 179 -9.46 -22.24 -16.19
N ASP A 180 -8.71 -21.13 -16.02
CA ASP A 180 -8.33 -20.30 -17.16
C ASP A 180 -7.70 -21.18 -18.24
N PRO A 181 -7.95 -20.90 -19.51
CA PRO A 181 -7.27 -21.62 -20.58
C PRO A 181 -5.75 -21.43 -20.40
N PRO A 182 -4.96 -22.49 -20.59
CA PRO A 182 -3.52 -22.41 -20.47
C PRO A 182 -2.98 -21.31 -21.38
N PHE A 183 -1.94 -20.59 -20.93
CA PHE A 183 -1.22 -19.68 -21.79
C PHE A 183 -0.65 -20.49 -22.97
N GLN A 184 -0.97 -20.11 -24.19
CA GLN A 184 -0.39 -20.78 -25.36
C GLN A 184 1.14 -20.66 -25.38
N THR A 185 1.66 -19.53 -24.87
CA THR A 185 3.09 -19.29 -24.68
C THR A 185 3.31 -18.31 -23.53
N LEU A 186 4.26 -18.62 -22.65
CA LEU A 186 4.71 -17.68 -21.63
C LEU A 186 5.54 -16.56 -22.26
N PRO A 187 5.47 -15.32 -21.71
CA PRO A 187 6.22 -14.19 -22.27
C PRO A 187 7.73 -14.41 -22.11
N THR A 188 8.46 -14.14 -23.18
CA THR A 188 9.92 -14.28 -23.23
C THR A 188 10.62 -12.93 -23.36
N CYS A 189 11.82 -12.85 -22.85
CA CYS A 189 12.66 -11.67 -22.91
C CYS A 189 13.15 -11.41 -24.34
N PRO A 190 12.97 -10.21 -24.90
CA PRO A 190 13.42 -9.91 -26.25
C PRO A 190 14.96 -9.87 -26.39
N ASN A 191 15.69 -9.68 -25.27
CA ASN A 191 17.14 -9.57 -25.29
C ASN A 191 17.83 -10.93 -25.20
N CYS A 192 17.30 -11.89 -24.43
CA CYS A 192 18.00 -13.14 -24.14
C CYS A 192 17.12 -14.40 -24.30
N THR A 193 15.88 -14.24 -24.74
CA THR A 193 14.89 -15.31 -24.97
C THR A 193 14.45 -16.10 -23.73
N ARG A 194 15.01 -15.84 -22.55
CA ARG A 194 14.55 -16.44 -21.29
C ARG A 194 13.17 -15.90 -20.92
N LEU A 195 12.50 -16.55 -19.96
CA LEU A 195 11.19 -16.11 -19.53
C LEU A 195 11.23 -14.68 -18.94
N LEU A 196 10.16 -13.94 -19.20
CA LEU A 196 9.81 -12.79 -18.39
C LEU A 196 9.00 -13.24 -17.18
N ARG A 197 9.10 -12.47 -16.10
CA ARG A 197 8.33 -12.63 -14.88
C ARG A 197 7.62 -11.32 -14.52
N PRO A 198 6.58 -11.34 -13.66
CA PRO A 198 6.00 -10.15 -13.08
C PRO A 198 7.06 -9.27 -12.41
N GLY A 199 6.97 -7.94 -12.59
CA GLY A 199 7.92 -6.96 -12.06
C GLY A 199 7.71 -6.67 -10.56
N VAL A 200 7.32 -7.68 -9.80
CA VAL A 200 7.04 -7.63 -8.37
C VAL A 200 8.20 -8.22 -7.59
N VAL A 201 8.51 -7.65 -6.43
CA VAL A 201 9.45 -8.22 -5.46
C VAL A 201 8.74 -9.34 -4.72
N TRP A 202 9.28 -10.54 -4.77
CA TRP A 202 8.72 -11.72 -4.11
C TRP A 202 9.29 -11.92 -2.72
N PHE A 203 8.61 -12.72 -1.91
CA PHE A 203 9.14 -13.12 -0.62
C PHE A 203 10.50 -13.81 -0.79
N GLY A 204 11.45 -13.45 0.09
CA GLY A 204 12.84 -13.90 -0.01
C GLY A 204 13.73 -13.06 -0.94
N GLU A 205 13.18 -12.17 -1.77
CA GLU A 205 13.98 -11.28 -2.61
C GLU A 205 14.34 -9.98 -1.89
N PRO A 206 15.52 -9.41 -2.17
CA PRO A 206 15.89 -8.09 -1.69
C PRO A 206 15.06 -7.01 -2.39
N LEU A 207 14.82 -5.88 -1.69
CA LEU A 207 14.25 -4.68 -2.30
C LEU A 207 15.18 -4.12 -3.37
N PRO A 208 14.63 -3.42 -4.39
CA PRO A 208 15.43 -2.79 -5.44
C PRO A 208 16.45 -1.80 -4.86
N ARG A 209 17.69 -1.83 -5.40
CA ARG A 209 18.79 -0.98 -4.89
C ARG A 209 18.49 0.50 -5.00
N GLU A 210 17.80 0.89 -6.06
CA GLU A 210 17.39 2.28 -6.33
C GLU A 210 16.40 2.76 -5.26
N VAL A 211 15.46 1.90 -4.86
CA VAL A 211 14.48 2.17 -3.80
C VAL A 211 15.19 2.34 -2.46
N LEU A 212 16.12 1.42 -2.13
CA LEU A 212 16.91 1.51 -0.91
C LEU A 212 17.78 2.77 -0.86
N ALA A 213 18.37 3.16 -2.00
CA ALA A 213 19.14 4.40 -2.11
C ALA A 213 18.23 5.63 -1.94
N GLY A 214 17.07 5.65 -2.57
CA GLY A 214 16.09 6.73 -2.43
C GLY A 214 15.64 6.93 -0.98
N ILE A 215 15.31 5.84 -0.28
CA ILE A 215 14.94 5.87 1.14
C ILE A 215 16.10 6.44 2.00
N ARG A 216 17.31 5.92 1.79
CA ARG A 216 18.50 6.39 2.51
C ARG A 216 18.72 7.88 2.29
N ASN A 217 18.72 8.34 1.05
CA ASN A 217 18.91 9.74 0.69
C ASN A 217 17.88 10.64 1.37
N TRP A 218 16.61 10.20 1.40
CA TRP A 218 15.57 10.95 2.09
C TRP A 218 15.84 11.05 3.60
N PHE A 219 16.15 9.93 4.27
CA PHE A 219 16.49 9.94 5.69
C PHE A 219 17.74 10.78 6.01
N ASP A 220 18.73 10.79 5.10
CA ASP A 220 19.97 11.55 5.27
C ASP A 220 19.76 13.06 5.04
N SER A 221 18.70 13.43 4.30
CA SER A 221 18.35 14.84 4.05
C SER A 221 17.76 15.54 5.28
N TYR A 222 17.33 14.78 6.29
CA TYR A 222 16.72 15.32 7.49
C TYR A 222 17.48 14.88 8.74
N ALA A 223 17.88 15.87 9.58
CA ALA A 223 18.49 15.58 10.88
C ALA A 223 17.51 14.85 11.81
N LYS A 224 16.22 15.15 11.68
CA LYS A 224 15.11 14.62 12.46
C LYS A 224 13.97 14.27 11.50
N VAL A 225 13.21 13.24 11.81
CA VAL A 225 11.90 12.95 11.19
C VAL A 225 10.81 13.37 12.16
N ASP A 226 9.85 14.15 11.70
CA ASP A 226 8.80 14.66 12.59
C ASP A 226 7.65 13.69 12.75
N LEU A 227 7.22 13.04 11.65
CA LEU A 227 6.02 12.21 11.64
C LEU A 227 6.20 10.97 10.74
N MET A 228 5.78 9.82 11.23
CA MET A 228 5.62 8.58 10.47
C MET A 228 4.14 8.20 10.42
N LEU A 229 3.56 8.16 9.22
CA LEU A 229 2.22 7.64 8.97
C LEU A 229 2.32 6.15 8.61
N VAL A 230 1.54 5.30 9.27
CA VAL A 230 1.45 3.85 9.00
C VAL A 230 0.02 3.54 8.60
N ILE A 231 -0.23 3.29 7.31
CA ILE A 231 -1.58 3.30 6.75
C ILE A 231 -1.90 1.95 6.12
N GLY A 232 -2.92 1.26 6.65
CA GLY A 232 -3.48 0.03 6.07
C GLY A 232 -2.46 -1.09 5.89
N THR A 233 -1.51 -1.22 6.80
CA THR A 233 -0.51 -2.30 6.80
C THR A 233 -0.45 -2.98 8.16
N SER A 234 -0.25 -4.31 8.15
CA SER A 234 0.00 -5.07 9.39
C SER A 234 1.40 -4.84 9.98
N ALA A 235 2.27 -4.14 9.26
CA ALA A 235 3.66 -3.89 9.64
C ALA A 235 4.46 -5.17 10.01
N GLN A 236 4.14 -6.30 9.36
CA GLN A 236 4.78 -7.60 9.60
C GLN A 236 5.78 -7.98 8.50
N VAL A 237 5.74 -7.32 7.34
CA VAL A 237 6.60 -7.64 6.19
C VAL A 237 7.90 -6.84 6.26
N TYR A 238 9.01 -7.54 6.41
CA TYR A 238 10.34 -6.94 6.39
C TYR A 238 10.95 -6.94 4.98
N PRO A 239 11.77 -5.94 4.62
CA PRO A 239 12.29 -4.87 5.50
C PRO A 239 11.36 -3.66 5.64
N ALA A 240 10.19 -3.61 4.96
CA ALA A 240 9.29 -2.48 4.96
C ALA A 240 8.88 -2.02 6.38
N ALA A 241 8.47 -2.96 7.24
CA ALA A 241 8.10 -2.69 8.63
C ALA A 241 9.23 -2.08 9.46
N GLY A 242 10.48 -2.39 9.14
CA GLY A 242 11.65 -1.85 9.82
C GLY A 242 11.80 -0.33 9.73
N TYR A 243 11.22 0.31 8.71
CA TYR A 243 11.30 1.76 8.55
C TYR A 243 10.52 2.53 9.62
N ILE A 244 9.54 1.90 10.27
CA ILE A 244 8.85 2.49 11.44
C ILE A 244 9.86 2.76 12.55
N ASN A 245 10.68 1.75 12.88
CA ASN A 245 11.71 1.89 13.89
C ASN A 245 12.81 2.88 13.48
N VAL A 246 13.19 2.89 12.19
CA VAL A 246 14.17 3.86 11.68
C VAL A 246 13.67 5.30 11.85
N ALA A 247 12.39 5.56 11.51
CA ALA A 247 11.76 6.85 11.67
C ALA A 247 11.70 7.26 13.17
N ARG A 248 11.31 6.31 14.04
CA ARG A 248 11.26 6.53 15.49
C ARG A 248 12.63 6.87 16.07
N LEU A 249 13.69 6.17 15.68
CA LEU A 249 15.06 6.46 16.09
C LEU A 249 15.54 7.86 15.64
N LYS A 250 14.95 8.39 14.58
CA LYS A 250 15.16 9.78 14.12
C LYS A 250 14.20 10.79 14.75
N GLY A 251 13.42 10.40 15.75
CA GLY A 251 12.56 11.29 16.55
C GLY A 251 11.12 11.41 16.04
N ALA A 252 10.68 10.57 15.09
CA ALA A 252 9.32 10.61 14.60
C ALA A 252 8.31 10.16 15.65
N ARG A 253 7.20 10.89 15.76
CA ARG A 253 5.96 10.37 16.33
C ARG A 253 5.25 9.52 15.29
N ILE A 254 4.57 8.48 15.74
CA ILE A 254 3.91 7.52 14.86
C ILE A 254 2.40 7.76 14.87
N CYS A 255 1.81 7.77 13.68
CA CYS A 255 0.36 7.77 13.53
C CYS A 255 -0.05 6.55 12.72
N VAL A 256 -0.85 5.68 13.31
CA VAL A 256 -1.36 4.45 12.68
C VAL A 256 -2.82 4.64 12.29
N VAL A 257 -3.14 4.29 11.04
CA VAL A 257 -4.50 4.18 10.51
C VAL A 257 -4.73 2.73 10.09
N ASN A 258 -5.56 2.00 10.82
CA ASN A 258 -5.88 0.61 10.52
C ASN A 258 -7.27 0.24 11.01
N THR A 259 -7.91 -0.73 10.37
CA THR A 259 -9.19 -1.31 10.82
C THR A 259 -9.04 -2.18 12.05
N ASP A 260 -7.86 -2.78 12.25
CA ASP A 260 -7.55 -3.69 13.34
C ASP A 260 -6.50 -3.06 14.28
N ARG A 261 -6.86 -2.99 15.57
CA ARG A 261 -5.98 -2.44 16.60
C ARG A 261 -4.91 -3.43 17.07
N ASP A 262 -5.16 -4.72 16.90
CA ASP A 262 -4.24 -5.78 17.34
C ASP A 262 -3.02 -5.91 16.42
N HIS A 263 -3.03 -5.27 15.25
CA HIS A 263 -1.84 -5.08 14.43
C HIS A 263 -0.97 -3.97 15.02
N GLU A 264 -0.38 -4.25 16.17
CA GLU A 264 0.62 -3.37 16.74
C GLU A 264 1.77 -3.19 15.72
N SER A 265 1.99 -1.95 15.32
CA SER A 265 3.19 -1.57 14.60
C SER A 265 4.41 -2.07 15.39
N ASN A 266 5.37 -2.73 14.72
CA ASN A 266 6.59 -3.25 15.35
C ASN A 266 7.22 -2.21 16.27
N GLY A 267 7.33 -2.56 17.55
CA GLY A 267 7.82 -1.67 18.59
C GLY A 267 6.74 -1.04 19.48
N GLY A 268 5.45 -1.33 19.23
CA GLY A 268 4.32 -0.79 19.98
C GLY A 268 4.07 0.70 19.71
N LEU A 269 2.92 1.20 20.15
CA LEU A 269 2.62 2.63 20.20
C LEU A 269 3.08 3.20 21.54
N HIS A 270 3.74 4.34 21.51
CA HIS A 270 4.07 5.12 22.69
C HIS A 270 2.88 6.00 23.11
N GLU A 271 2.87 6.51 24.32
CA GLU A 271 1.79 7.37 24.85
C GLU A 271 1.54 8.62 23.98
N ASP A 272 2.58 9.12 23.32
CA ASP A 272 2.49 10.28 22.43
C ASP A 272 2.09 9.96 21.00
N ASP A 273 2.00 8.69 20.62
CA ASP A 273 1.62 8.27 19.26
C ASP A 273 0.09 8.31 19.10
N TRP A 274 -0.36 8.25 17.85
CA TRP A 274 -1.78 8.23 17.53
C TRP A 274 -2.20 6.92 16.87
N PHE A 275 -3.38 6.45 17.22
CA PHE A 275 -4.05 5.35 16.54
C PHE A 275 -5.47 5.76 16.17
N PHE A 276 -5.75 5.79 14.87
CA PHE A 276 -7.09 6.02 14.34
C PHE A 276 -7.63 4.74 13.72
N GLN A 277 -8.65 4.18 14.39
CA GLN A 277 -9.24 2.93 13.96
C GLN A 277 -10.28 3.16 12.87
N GLY A 278 -10.10 2.54 11.70
CA GLY A 278 -11.08 2.58 10.63
C GLY A 278 -10.49 2.35 9.24
N ASP A 279 -11.38 2.44 8.25
CA ASP A 279 -10.99 2.39 6.84
C ASP A 279 -10.16 3.62 6.46
N ALA A 280 -9.04 3.39 5.82
CA ALA A 280 -8.15 4.46 5.38
C ALA A 280 -8.87 5.46 4.44
N ALA A 281 -9.81 4.99 3.61
CA ALA A 281 -10.57 5.84 2.70
C ALA A 281 -11.49 6.85 3.43
N VAL A 282 -11.87 6.53 4.66
CA VAL A 282 -12.69 7.40 5.52
C VAL A 282 -11.81 8.26 6.42
N ILE A 283 -10.81 7.67 7.04
CA ILE A 283 -9.99 8.32 8.09
C ILE A 283 -8.98 9.30 7.49
N LEU A 284 -8.28 8.90 6.43
CA LEU A 284 -7.14 9.66 5.91
C LEU A 284 -7.50 11.07 5.38
N PRO A 285 -8.64 11.27 4.67
CA PRO A 285 -9.07 12.61 4.28
C PRO A 285 -9.24 13.57 5.46
N THR A 286 -9.79 13.09 6.57
CA THR A 286 -9.96 13.88 7.81
C THR A 286 -8.61 14.20 8.44
N LEU A 287 -7.70 13.21 8.54
CA LEU A 287 -6.37 13.41 9.11
C LEU A 287 -5.53 14.40 8.30
N LEU A 288 -5.61 14.35 6.98
CA LEU A 288 -4.83 15.21 6.09
C LEU A 288 -5.53 16.53 5.74
N GLN A 289 -6.71 16.77 6.28
CA GLN A 289 -7.52 17.97 6.01
C GLN A 289 -6.72 19.29 6.07
N PRO A 290 -5.78 19.51 7.01
CA PRO A 290 -4.99 20.75 7.03
C PRO A 290 -4.20 20.99 5.73
N PHE A 291 -3.91 19.94 4.97
CA PHE A 291 -3.19 20.02 3.70
C PHE A 291 -4.11 19.99 2.47
N LEU A 292 -5.40 19.68 2.61
CA LEU A 292 -6.30 19.50 1.46
C LEU A 292 -6.90 20.82 0.96
N GLY A 293 -6.94 21.88 1.78
CA GLY A 293 -7.59 23.14 1.46
C GLY A 293 -9.13 23.05 1.49
N LEU A 294 -9.80 24.13 1.87
CA LEU A 294 -11.23 24.16 2.14
C LEU A 294 -12.17 24.07 0.92
N GLN A 295 -11.68 24.09 -0.32
CA GLN A 295 -12.56 24.29 -1.50
C GLN A 295 -12.41 23.28 -2.66
N GLY A 296 -11.61 22.26 -2.59
CA GLY A 296 -11.32 21.44 -3.79
C GLY A 296 -11.59 19.93 -3.70
N PHE A 297 -11.78 19.39 -2.51
CA PHE A 297 -11.78 17.94 -2.35
C PHE A 297 -13.15 17.27 -2.58
N THR A 298 -14.26 18.05 -2.44
CA THR A 298 -15.64 17.55 -2.60
C THR A 298 -16.21 17.74 -4.01
N GLU A 299 -15.60 18.57 -4.86
CA GLU A 299 -16.12 18.87 -6.22
C GLU A 299 -15.46 18.05 -7.34
N SER A 300 -14.45 17.23 -7.03
CA SER A 300 -13.70 16.43 -8.03
C SER A 300 -14.00 14.93 -7.97
N LEU A 301 -15.11 14.52 -7.34
CA LEU A 301 -15.55 13.14 -7.18
C LEU A 301 -16.91 12.91 -7.89
#